data_b7108f69df18831cfdb37cb1903120e3
#
_entry.id   b7108f69df18831cfdb37cb1903120e3
#
_cell.length_a   1.000
_cell.length_b   1.000
_cell.length_c   1.000
_cell.angle_alpha   90.00
_cell.angle_beta   90.00
_cell.angle_gamma   90.00
#
_symmetry.space_group_name_H-M   'P 1'
#
loop_
_entity.id
_entity.type
_entity.pdbx_description
1 polymer ?
#
loop_
_entity_poly.entity_id
_entity_poly.type
_entity_poly.pdbx_seq_one_letter_code
_entity_poly.pdbx_strand_id
1 'polypeptide(L)' 'MLKVELKSIKKGECFQLNSESEKWYQKHHFNRSDCTYTCSDLDNINREIYVFNETKVFV' A
#
# COMPACT_ATOMS: atom_id res chain seq x y z
N MET A 1 10.74 -11.84 3.25
CA MET A 1 9.84 -10.70 3.04
C MET A 1 10.46 -9.46 3.66
N LEU A 2 10.52 -8.37 2.91
CA LEU A 2 11.12 -7.12 3.38
C LEU A 2 10.07 -6.20 3.98
N LYS A 3 10.44 -5.55 5.07
CA LYS A 3 9.62 -4.52 5.70
C LYS A 3 10.18 -3.15 5.32
N VAL A 4 9.40 -2.36 4.60
CA VAL A 4 9.83 -1.06 4.10
C VAL A 4 8.73 -0.04 4.30
N GLU A 5 9.08 1.24 4.20
CA GLU A 5 8.07 2.29 4.24
C GLU A 5 7.32 2.34 2.91
N LEU A 6 6.02 2.59 2.97
CA LEU A 6 5.19 2.63 1.77
C LEU A 6 5.72 3.61 0.73
N LYS A 7 6.23 4.76 1.18
CA LYS A 7 6.77 5.79 0.27
C LYS A 7 7.99 5.33 -0.52
N SER A 8 8.67 4.27 -0.06
CA SER A 8 9.89 3.79 -0.71
C SER A 8 9.65 2.82 -1.86
N ILE A 9 8.44 2.29 -1.99
CA ILE A 9 8.12 1.40 -3.10
C ILE A 9 7.54 2.22 -4.26
N LYS A 10 7.61 1.67 -5.46
CA LYS A 10 7.18 2.38 -6.67
C LYS A 10 5.68 2.30 -6.87
N LYS A 11 5.12 3.32 -7.51
CA LYS A 11 3.72 3.30 -7.93
C LYS A 11 3.48 2.08 -8.81
N GLY A 12 2.40 1.36 -8.50
CA GLY A 12 2.05 0.14 -9.23
C GLY A 12 2.57 -1.13 -8.59
N GLU A 13 3.48 -1.04 -7.64
CA GLU A 13 3.98 -2.20 -6.94
C GLU A 13 2.98 -2.67 -5.88
N CYS A 14 3.01 -3.98 -5.61
CA CYS A 14 2.11 -4.61 -4.65
C CYS A 14 2.80 -4.77 -3.30
N PHE A 15 2.02 -4.74 -2.24
CA PHE A 15 2.53 -4.88 -0.89
C PHE A 15 1.48 -5.49 0.02
N GLN A 16 1.92 -5.92 1.20
CA GLN A 16 1.04 -6.39 2.27
C GLN A 16 1.17 -5.47 3.47
N LEU A 17 0.07 -5.23 4.17
CA LEU A 17 0.09 -4.42 5.40
C LEU A 17 0.60 -5.22 6.58
N ASN A 18 0.48 -6.54 6.53
CA ASN A 18 0.86 -7.44 7.60
C ASN A 18 1.55 -8.65 6.98
N SER A 19 2.69 -9.06 7.55
CA SER A 19 3.45 -10.19 7.03
C SER A 19 2.68 -11.53 7.09
N GLU A 20 1.68 -11.61 7.95
CA GLU A 20 0.85 -12.82 8.10
C GLU A 20 -0.42 -12.76 7.26
N SER A 21 -0.69 -11.63 6.63
CA SER A 21 -1.88 -11.44 5.82
C SER A 21 -1.69 -12.04 4.43
N GLU A 22 -2.75 -12.64 3.90
CA GLU A 22 -2.75 -13.11 2.52
C GLU A 22 -3.23 -12.03 1.55
N LYS A 23 -3.66 -10.89 2.07
CA LYS A 23 -4.15 -9.80 1.24
C LYS A 23 -3.02 -8.95 0.69
N TRP A 24 -3.09 -8.69 -0.60
CA TRP A 24 -2.16 -7.81 -1.29
C TRP A 24 -2.88 -6.56 -1.75
N TYR A 25 -2.15 -5.44 -1.71
CA TYR A 25 -2.65 -4.14 -2.17
C TYR A 25 -1.68 -3.61 -3.21
N GLN A 26 -2.19 -2.77 -4.10
CA GLN A 26 -1.37 -2.13 -5.12
C GLN A 26 -1.29 -0.64 -4.84
N LYS A 27 -0.09 -0.08 -4.85
CA LYS A 27 0.14 1.34 -4.59
C LYS A 27 -0.23 2.17 -5.80
N HIS A 28 -1.01 3.21 -5.58
CA HIS A 28 -1.41 4.16 -6.61
C HIS A 28 -0.86 5.55 -6.31
N HIS A 29 -1.64 6.60 -6.57
CA HIS A 29 -1.16 7.97 -6.45
C HIS A 29 -1.08 8.47 -5.01
N PHE A 30 -0.27 9.50 -4.83
CA PHE A 30 -0.08 10.13 -3.54
C PHE A 30 -1.11 11.26 -3.32
N ASN A 31 -1.70 11.30 -2.15
CA ASN A 31 -2.64 12.34 -1.74
C ASN A 31 -1.93 13.31 -0.81
N ARG A 32 -1.59 14.48 -1.32
CA ARG A 32 -0.76 15.44 -0.60
C ARG A 32 -1.42 15.99 0.66
N SER A 33 -2.73 16.17 0.63
CA SER A 33 -3.46 16.74 1.77
C SER A 33 -3.41 15.85 3.01
N ASP A 34 -3.38 14.54 2.81
CA ASP A 34 -3.40 13.57 3.91
C ASP A 34 -2.08 12.86 4.11
N CYS A 35 -1.11 13.05 3.22
CA CYS A 35 0.15 12.33 3.19
C CYS A 35 -0.07 10.81 3.10
N THR A 36 -1.07 10.41 2.31
CA THR A 36 -1.42 9.01 2.12
C THR A 36 -1.28 8.60 0.67
N TYR A 37 -1.18 7.29 0.44
CA TYR A 37 -1.28 6.74 -0.90
C TYR A 37 -2.62 6.03 -1.04
N THR A 38 -3.28 6.24 -2.16
CA THR A 38 -4.46 5.46 -2.52
C THR A 38 -3.96 4.08 -2.93
N CYS A 39 -4.57 3.04 -2.38
CA CYS A 39 -4.16 1.66 -2.66
C CYS A 39 -5.38 0.83 -2.98
N SER A 40 -5.24 -0.07 -3.96
CA SER A 40 -6.32 -0.98 -4.35
C SER A 40 -6.14 -2.33 -3.71
N ASP A 41 -7.26 -2.91 -3.28
CA ASP A 41 -7.27 -4.29 -2.81
C ASP A 41 -7.27 -5.20 -4.04
N LEU A 42 -6.28 -6.07 -4.17
CA LEU A 42 -6.17 -6.93 -5.35
C LEU A 42 -7.25 -8.01 -5.41
N ASP A 43 -7.85 -8.34 -4.26
CA ASP A 43 -8.93 -9.30 -4.21
C ASP A 43 -10.28 -8.67 -4.57
N ASN A 44 -10.38 -7.35 -4.43
CA ASN A 44 -11.59 -6.62 -4.73
C ASN A 44 -11.22 -5.24 -5.29
N ILE A 45 -11.16 -5.13 -6.60
CA ILE A 45 -10.71 -3.92 -7.29
C ILE A 45 -11.60 -2.70 -7.05
N ASN A 46 -12.82 -2.92 -6.57
CA ASN A 46 -13.73 -1.82 -6.24
C ASN A 46 -13.47 -1.24 -4.86
N ARG A 47 -12.59 -1.86 -4.09
CA ARG A 47 -12.27 -1.41 -2.74
C ARG A 47 -10.93 -0.69 -2.73
N GLU A 48 -10.96 0.57 -2.31
CA GLU A 48 -9.75 1.36 -2.14
C GLU A 48 -9.53 1.68 -0.68
N ILE A 49 -8.27 1.73 -0.29
CA ILE A 49 -7.88 2.16 1.05
C ILE A 49 -6.85 3.28 0.93
N TYR A 50 -6.70 4.04 2.01
CA TYR A 50 -5.72 5.12 2.08
C TYR A 50 -4.73 4.77 3.18
N VAL A 51 -3.45 4.71 2.83
CA VAL A 51 -2.40 4.30 3.75
C VAL A 51 -1.37 5.42 3.89
N PHE A 52 -1.04 5.76 5.14
CA PHE A 52 -0.07 6.81 5.42
C PHE A 52 1.29 6.47 4.81
N ASN A 53 1.97 7.49 4.24
CA ASN A 53 3.18 7.27 3.46
C ASN A 53 4.35 6.66 4.26
N GLU A 54 4.39 6.86 5.56
CA GLU A 54 5.44 6.31 6.40
C GLU A 54 5.07 4.97 7.06
N THR A 55 3.91 4.43 6.71
CA THR A 55 3.48 3.13 7.21
C THR A 55 4.45 2.05 6.73
N LYS A 56 4.85 1.17 7.63
CA LYS A 56 5.69 0.04 7.28
C LYS A 56 4.85 -1.04 6.61
N VAL A 57 5.28 -1.47 5.44
CA VAL A 57 4.58 -2.50 4.66
C VAL A 57 5.57 -3.60 4.30
N PHE A 58 5.06 -4.70 3.78
CA PHE A 58 5.87 -5.87 3.45
C PHE A 58 5.83 -6.13 1.95
N VAL A 59 7.00 -6.39 1.39
CA VAL A 59 7.15 -6.68 -0.05
C VAL A 59 7.99 -7.93 -0.27
#